data_273254529e62c66a4b669f78f6901fbc
#
_entry.id   273254529e62c66a4b669f78f6901fbc
#
_cell.length_a   1.000
_cell.length_b   1.000
_cell.length_c   1.000
_cell.angle_alpha   90.00
_cell.angle_beta   90.00
_cell.angle_gamma   90.00
#
_symmetry.space_group_name_H-M   'P 1'
#
loop_
_entity.id
_entity.type
_entity.pdbx_description
1 polymer ?
#
loop_
_entity_poly.entity_id
_entity_poly.type
_entity_poly.pdbx_seq_one_letter_code
_entity_poly.pdbx_strand_id
1 'polypeptide(L)'
;AVVHMKEFSAIETFAENAAEYLTTGNKRIGKGTIVIVSSVTGSTIEMVKGVKKAQEDGAVVLGFIDVPTTELAQMVDYEIAYKANEQLKFFMVADRFMHNNKEIDWYDRVYAEFDQHLGKALAEVEKAADDFAKEYALKHHDDKLHYFVGAGNQWGATYSYAMCYWEEQHWIRTKSITAGEFFHGMLEIVD
;
A
#
# COMPACT_ATOMS: atom_id res chain seq x y z
N ALA A 1 -0.59 -5.78 0.64
CA ALA A 1 -1.49 -6.68 -0.09
C ALA A 1 -0.73 -7.67 -0.99
N VAL A 2 0.16 -7.22 -1.93
CA VAL A 2 0.87 -8.15 -2.85
C VAL A 2 1.70 -9.20 -2.09
N VAL A 3 2.49 -8.81 -1.10
CA VAL A 3 3.28 -9.76 -0.30
C VAL A 3 2.37 -10.74 0.45
N HIS A 4 1.28 -10.25 1.01
CA HIS A 4 0.28 -11.03 1.70
C HIS A 4 -0.39 -12.08 0.77
N MET A 5 -0.82 -11.65 -0.40
CA MET A 5 -1.40 -12.58 -1.38
C MET A 5 -0.41 -13.67 -1.82
N LYS A 6 0.87 -13.34 -2.00
CA LYS A 6 1.89 -14.36 -2.33
C LYS A 6 2.02 -15.48 -1.29
N GLU A 7 1.72 -15.19 -0.05
CA GLU A 7 1.82 -16.17 1.05
C GLU A 7 0.64 -17.15 1.03
N PHE A 8 -0.55 -16.68 0.66
CA PHE A 8 -1.80 -17.43 0.85
C PHE A 8 -2.53 -17.78 -0.46
N SER A 9 -2.08 -17.27 -1.60
CA SER A 9 -2.81 -17.39 -2.88
C SER A 9 -1.91 -17.79 -4.03
N ALA A 10 -2.47 -18.59 -4.93
CA ALA A 10 -1.88 -18.89 -6.24
C ALA A 10 -2.21 -17.83 -7.31
N ILE A 11 -3.06 -16.85 -7.00
CA ILE A 11 -3.39 -15.75 -7.92
C ILE A 11 -2.13 -14.93 -8.18
N GLU A 12 -1.78 -14.77 -9.46
CA GLU A 12 -0.67 -13.89 -9.82
C GLU A 12 -0.97 -12.45 -9.44
N THR A 13 -0.15 -11.88 -8.57
CA THR A 13 -0.34 -10.53 -8.04
C THR A 13 0.98 -9.76 -8.09
N PHE A 14 0.94 -8.53 -8.56
CA PHE A 14 2.12 -7.65 -8.61
C PHE A 14 1.70 -6.19 -8.37
N ALA A 15 2.66 -5.36 -7.99
CA ALA A 15 2.51 -3.91 -7.92
C ALA A 15 3.16 -3.29 -9.15
N GLU A 16 2.52 -2.26 -9.69
CA GLU A 16 3.01 -1.51 -10.84
C GLU A 16 2.94 -0.01 -10.53
N ASN A 17 3.94 0.72 -10.97
CA ASN A 17 3.92 2.17 -10.88
C ASN A 17 3.27 2.75 -12.15
N ALA A 18 2.31 3.67 -11.97
CA ALA A 18 1.55 4.21 -13.11
C ALA A 18 2.44 4.90 -14.16
N ALA A 19 3.46 5.65 -13.73
CA ALA A 19 4.39 6.32 -14.66
C ALA A 19 5.27 5.31 -15.42
N GLU A 20 5.75 4.26 -14.75
CA GLU A 20 6.49 3.17 -15.41
C GLU A 20 5.62 2.42 -16.41
N TYR A 21 4.38 2.10 -16.04
CA TYR A 21 3.43 1.46 -16.95
C TYR A 21 3.15 2.29 -18.20
N LEU A 22 3.03 3.61 -18.06
CA LEU A 22 2.86 4.52 -19.19
C LEU A 22 4.06 4.54 -20.12
N THR A 23 5.27 4.37 -19.57
CA THR A 23 6.53 4.46 -20.32
C THR A 23 6.90 3.15 -21.00
N THR A 24 6.87 2.06 -20.24
CA THR A 24 7.36 0.75 -20.71
C THR A 24 6.25 -0.22 -21.10
N GLY A 25 5.02 0.03 -20.63
CA GLY A 25 3.92 -0.93 -20.72
C GLY A 25 4.11 -2.15 -19.82
N ASN A 26 3.08 -2.98 -19.71
CA ASN A 26 3.16 -4.27 -19.03
C ASN A 26 2.22 -5.27 -19.72
N LYS A 27 2.75 -6.28 -20.38
CA LYS A 27 1.96 -7.27 -21.13
C LYS A 27 1.07 -8.16 -20.25
N ARG A 28 1.23 -8.11 -18.93
CA ARG A 28 0.36 -8.83 -17.98
C ARG A 28 -0.90 -8.05 -17.64
N ILE A 29 -0.95 -6.75 -17.98
CA ILE A 29 -2.15 -5.92 -17.82
C ILE A 29 -2.96 -6.02 -19.11
N GLY A 30 -4.17 -6.55 -19.02
CA GLY A 30 -5.06 -6.72 -20.16
C GLY A 30 -6.31 -7.51 -19.82
N LYS A 31 -6.90 -8.16 -20.81
CA LYS A 31 -8.12 -8.94 -20.61
C LYS A 31 -7.95 -10.01 -19.53
N GLY A 32 -8.82 -9.98 -18.53
CA GLY A 32 -8.78 -10.88 -17.36
C GLY A 32 -7.95 -10.36 -16.19
N THR A 33 -7.33 -9.19 -16.31
CA THR A 33 -6.64 -8.52 -15.21
C THR A 33 -7.60 -7.60 -14.47
N ILE A 34 -7.53 -7.61 -13.14
CA ILE A 34 -8.14 -6.60 -12.28
C ILE A 34 -7.03 -5.68 -11.81
N VAL A 35 -7.14 -4.41 -12.12
CA VAL A 35 -6.23 -3.35 -11.65
C VAL A 35 -6.89 -2.65 -10.48
N ILE A 36 -6.21 -2.57 -9.33
CA ILE A 36 -6.71 -1.88 -8.15
C ILE A 36 -5.86 -0.64 -7.95
N VAL A 37 -6.49 0.53 -7.94
CA VAL A 37 -5.83 1.82 -7.74
C VAL A 37 -6.35 2.52 -6.51
N SER A 38 -5.51 3.37 -5.91
CA SER A 38 -5.91 4.23 -4.80
C SER A 38 -5.42 5.65 -5.03
N SER A 39 -6.30 6.62 -4.79
CA SER A 39 -5.97 8.04 -4.89
C SER A 39 -6.90 8.86 -4.00
N VAL A 40 -6.34 9.63 -3.08
CA VAL A 40 -7.13 10.51 -2.21
C VAL A 40 -7.83 11.59 -3.06
N THR A 41 -7.07 12.31 -3.88
CA THR A 41 -7.59 13.44 -4.65
C THR A 41 -8.21 13.07 -5.99
N GLY A 42 -7.90 11.89 -6.54
CA GLY A 42 -8.33 11.45 -7.86
C GLY A 42 -7.82 12.32 -9.02
N SER A 43 -6.77 13.13 -8.82
CA SER A 43 -6.28 14.12 -9.78
C SER A 43 -4.85 13.89 -10.25
N THR A 44 -4.17 12.85 -9.78
CA THR A 44 -2.80 12.52 -10.20
C THR A 44 -2.78 12.14 -11.67
N ILE A 45 -2.10 12.93 -12.49
CA ILE A 45 -2.13 12.82 -13.96
C ILE A 45 -1.68 11.44 -14.44
N GLU A 46 -0.61 10.90 -13.88
CA GLU A 46 -0.09 9.57 -14.23
C GLU A 46 -1.10 8.48 -13.87
N MET A 47 -1.82 8.63 -12.77
CA MET A 47 -2.86 7.68 -12.36
C MET A 47 -4.03 7.70 -13.34
N VAL A 48 -4.54 8.88 -13.71
CA VAL A 48 -5.63 9.04 -14.69
C VAL A 48 -5.24 8.41 -16.03
N LYS A 49 -4.04 8.75 -16.54
CA LYS A 49 -3.54 8.19 -17.80
C LYS A 49 -3.28 6.68 -17.70
N GLY A 50 -2.74 6.20 -16.60
CA GLY A 50 -2.46 4.78 -16.36
C GLY A 50 -3.73 3.94 -16.31
N VAL A 51 -4.78 4.44 -15.65
CA VAL A 51 -6.10 3.79 -15.62
C VAL A 51 -6.70 3.72 -17.02
N LYS A 52 -6.69 4.83 -17.75
CA LYS A 52 -7.18 4.86 -19.14
C LYS A 52 -6.46 3.81 -20.00
N LYS A 53 -5.13 3.77 -19.92
CA LYS A 53 -4.34 2.79 -20.64
C LYS A 53 -4.68 1.36 -20.23
N ALA A 54 -4.85 1.08 -18.94
CA ALA A 54 -5.21 -0.25 -18.46
C ALA A 54 -6.56 -0.73 -19.01
N GLN A 55 -7.54 0.16 -19.08
CA GLN A 55 -8.84 -0.10 -19.68
C GLN A 55 -8.74 -0.31 -21.21
N GLU A 56 -7.94 0.49 -21.90
CA GLU A 56 -7.64 0.30 -23.34
C GLU A 56 -6.95 -1.05 -23.61
N ASP A 57 -6.09 -1.49 -22.71
CA ASP A 57 -5.44 -2.82 -22.77
C ASP A 57 -6.40 -3.97 -22.38
N GLY A 58 -7.62 -3.64 -21.89
CA GLY A 58 -8.69 -4.60 -21.60
C GLY A 58 -8.81 -5.04 -20.14
N ALA A 59 -8.13 -4.39 -19.23
CA ALA A 59 -8.26 -4.64 -17.79
C ALA A 59 -9.55 -4.05 -17.22
N VAL A 60 -10.01 -4.61 -16.11
CA VAL A 60 -11.08 -4.05 -15.28
C VAL A 60 -10.44 -3.27 -14.13
N VAL A 61 -10.90 -2.05 -13.85
CA VAL A 61 -10.30 -1.19 -12.84
C VAL A 61 -11.24 -0.96 -11.65
N LEU A 62 -10.73 -1.25 -10.44
CA LEU A 62 -11.34 -0.91 -9.17
C LEU A 62 -10.57 0.24 -8.54
N GLY A 63 -11.24 1.34 -8.21
CA GLY A 63 -10.64 2.55 -7.63
C GLY A 63 -11.10 2.79 -6.20
N PHE A 64 -10.14 2.97 -5.28
CA PHE A 64 -10.37 3.59 -3.98
C PHE A 64 -10.07 5.08 -4.10
N ILE A 65 -11.11 5.90 -4.29
CA ILE A 65 -10.95 7.33 -4.55
C ILE A 65 -11.82 8.11 -3.57
N ASP A 66 -11.21 8.92 -2.71
CA ASP A 66 -11.94 9.60 -1.64
C ASP A 66 -12.85 10.73 -2.13
N VAL A 67 -12.58 11.26 -3.33
CA VAL A 67 -13.38 12.33 -3.93
C VAL A 67 -14.13 11.81 -5.16
N PRO A 68 -15.41 11.44 -5.04
CA PRO A 68 -16.16 10.72 -6.09
C PRO A 68 -16.49 11.60 -7.32
N THR A 69 -16.28 12.90 -7.24
CA THR A 69 -16.56 13.84 -8.34
C THR A 69 -15.39 14.05 -9.28
N THR A 70 -14.26 13.40 -9.04
CA THR A 70 -13.05 13.56 -9.85
C THR A 70 -13.09 12.72 -11.12
N GLU A 71 -12.26 13.11 -12.10
CA GLU A 71 -12.14 12.40 -13.38
C GLU A 71 -11.79 10.91 -13.14
N LEU A 72 -10.83 10.63 -12.27
CA LEU A 72 -10.42 9.26 -11.96
C LEU A 72 -11.56 8.43 -11.36
N ALA A 73 -12.35 8.99 -10.44
CA ALA A 73 -13.47 8.31 -9.83
C ALA A 73 -14.56 7.95 -10.85
N GLN A 74 -14.79 8.85 -11.83
CA GLN A 74 -15.82 8.65 -12.84
C GLN A 74 -15.40 7.70 -13.97
N MET A 75 -14.10 7.44 -14.13
CA MET A 75 -13.61 6.59 -15.21
C MET A 75 -13.35 5.14 -14.82
N VAL A 76 -13.15 4.82 -13.53
CA VAL A 76 -12.96 3.44 -13.08
C VAL A 76 -14.23 2.61 -13.22
N ASP A 77 -14.10 1.29 -13.42
CA ASP A 77 -15.25 0.41 -13.60
C ASP A 77 -16.01 0.17 -12.28
N TYR A 78 -15.27 0.16 -11.17
CA TYR A 78 -15.82 0.05 -9.82
C TYR A 78 -15.18 1.10 -8.92
N GLU A 79 -15.98 2.00 -8.39
CA GLU A 79 -15.52 3.07 -7.49
C GLU A 79 -15.97 2.80 -6.06
N ILE A 80 -15.04 2.98 -5.11
CA ILE A 80 -15.30 2.92 -3.68
C ILE A 80 -14.78 4.22 -3.05
N ALA A 81 -15.71 5.16 -2.83
CA ALA A 81 -15.45 6.44 -2.16
C ALA A 81 -15.59 6.28 -0.65
N TYR A 82 -14.53 5.87 0.01
CA TYR A 82 -14.54 5.69 1.46
C TYR A 82 -13.22 6.15 2.08
N LYS A 83 -13.28 7.17 2.91
CA LYS A 83 -12.13 7.70 3.64
C LYS A 83 -11.75 6.75 4.77
N ALA A 84 -10.80 5.89 4.52
CA ALA A 84 -10.25 4.97 5.51
C ALA A 84 -8.77 4.69 5.22
N ASN A 85 -8.12 3.96 6.11
CA ASN A 85 -6.74 3.53 5.93
C ASN A 85 -6.57 2.75 4.62
N GLU A 86 -5.75 3.28 3.71
CA GLU A 86 -5.51 2.70 2.38
C GLU A 86 -5.01 1.26 2.46
N GLN A 87 -4.12 0.97 3.39
CA GLN A 87 -3.57 -0.37 3.54
C GLN A 87 -4.67 -1.37 3.92
N LEU A 88 -5.56 -0.99 4.83
CA LEU A 88 -6.70 -1.82 5.22
C LEU A 88 -7.62 -2.13 4.04
N LYS A 89 -7.92 -1.12 3.21
CA LYS A 89 -8.73 -1.30 1.98
C LYS A 89 -8.13 -2.38 1.06
N PHE A 90 -6.81 -2.29 0.80
CA PHE A 90 -6.12 -3.28 -0.03
C PHE A 90 -6.12 -4.67 0.59
N PHE A 91 -5.93 -4.79 1.91
CA PHE A 91 -6.02 -6.08 2.59
C PHE A 91 -7.44 -6.66 2.53
N MET A 92 -8.45 -5.86 2.80
CA MET A 92 -9.86 -6.29 2.74
C MET A 92 -10.23 -6.86 1.38
N VAL A 93 -9.80 -6.22 0.29
CA VAL A 93 -10.06 -6.72 -1.06
C VAL A 93 -9.26 -7.99 -1.33
N ALA A 94 -7.97 -8.02 -1.01
CA ALA A 94 -7.12 -9.19 -1.20
C ALA A 94 -7.67 -10.42 -0.46
N ASP A 95 -7.99 -10.25 0.83
CA ASP A 95 -8.54 -11.32 1.66
C ASP A 95 -9.90 -11.80 1.16
N ARG A 96 -10.73 -10.87 0.67
CA ARG A 96 -12.02 -11.24 0.10
C ARG A 96 -11.89 -12.06 -1.19
N PHE A 97 -10.93 -11.72 -2.05
CA PHE A 97 -10.63 -12.54 -3.22
C PHE A 97 -10.15 -13.94 -2.82
N MET A 98 -9.22 -14.04 -1.90
CA MET A 98 -8.70 -15.33 -1.42
C MET A 98 -9.78 -16.17 -0.74
N HIS A 99 -10.65 -15.55 0.07
CA HIS A 99 -11.79 -16.22 0.69
C HIS A 99 -12.79 -16.76 -0.35
N ASN A 100 -13.16 -15.96 -1.35
CA ASN A 100 -14.08 -16.38 -2.39
C ASN A 100 -13.51 -17.52 -3.23
N ASN A 101 -12.20 -17.56 -3.42
CA ASN A 101 -11.49 -18.65 -4.09
C ASN A 101 -11.22 -19.85 -3.17
N LYS A 102 -11.65 -19.81 -1.90
CA LYS A 102 -11.44 -20.87 -0.90
C LYS A 102 -9.97 -21.16 -0.61
N GLU A 103 -9.12 -20.15 -0.72
CA GLU A 103 -7.68 -20.26 -0.43
C GLU A 103 -7.37 -20.00 1.05
N ILE A 104 -8.28 -19.34 1.78
CA ILE A 104 -8.18 -19.05 3.21
C ILE A 104 -9.49 -19.42 3.92
N ASP A 105 -9.39 -19.89 5.16
CA ASP A 105 -10.52 -20.32 6.02
C ASP A 105 -10.75 -19.39 7.23
N TRP A 106 -9.85 -18.47 7.48
CA TRP A 106 -9.84 -17.59 8.64
C TRP A 106 -10.57 -16.25 8.43
N TYR A 107 -11.02 -15.94 7.21
CA TYR A 107 -11.60 -14.64 6.82
C TYR A 107 -12.69 -14.16 7.78
N ASP A 108 -13.76 -14.93 7.95
CA ASP A 108 -14.92 -14.51 8.75
C ASP A 108 -14.53 -14.27 10.22
N ARG A 109 -13.66 -15.10 10.77
CA ARG A 109 -13.18 -14.96 12.14
C ARG A 109 -12.35 -13.69 12.32
N VAL A 110 -11.40 -13.44 11.45
CA VAL A 110 -10.49 -12.27 11.54
C VAL A 110 -11.28 -10.98 11.36
N TYR A 111 -12.19 -10.92 10.41
CA TYR A 111 -12.99 -9.71 10.18
C TYR A 111 -14.04 -9.45 11.26
N ALA A 112 -14.55 -10.48 11.91
CA ALA A 112 -15.38 -10.32 13.11
C ALA A 112 -14.60 -9.72 14.29
N GLU A 113 -13.33 -10.13 14.47
CA GLU A 113 -12.41 -9.54 15.47
C GLU A 113 -12.04 -8.09 15.10
N PHE A 114 -11.79 -7.80 13.83
CA PHE A 114 -11.52 -6.45 13.35
C PHE A 114 -12.68 -5.49 13.62
N ASP A 115 -13.90 -5.93 13.34
CA ASP A 115 -15.11 -5.13 13.57
C ASP A 115 -15.26 -4.75 15.05
N GLN A 116 -14.93 -5.66 15.96
CA GLN A 116 -15.07 -5.46 17.39
C GLN A 116 -13.90 -4.71 18.04
N HIS A 117 -12.67 -4.90 17.56
CA HIS A 117 -11.47 -4.55 18.32
C HIS A 117 -10.48 -3.64 17.59
N LEU A 118 -10.44 -3.64 16.23
CA LEU A 118 -9.36 -2.99 15.49
C LEU A 118 -9.26 -1.50 15.79
N GLY A 119 -10.37 -0.77 15.77
CA GLY A 119 -10.36 0.69 16.00
C GLY A 119 -9.84 1.04 17.40
N LYS A 120 -10.28 0.29 18.41
CA LYS A 120 -9.79 0.49 19.79
C LYS A 120 -8.32 0.13 19.94
N ALA A 121 -7.89 -0.99 19.37
CA ALA A 121 -6.50 -1.44 19.42
C ALA A 121 -5.56 -0.42 18.76
N LEU A 122 -5.92 0.13 17.61
CA LEU A 122 -5.12 1.16 16.93
C LEU A 122 -5.00 2.44 17.76
N ALA A 123 -6.08 2.90 18.38
CA ALA A 123 -6.05 4.07 19.26
C ALA A 123 -5.22 3.84 20.55
N GLU A 124 -5.22 2.62 21.06
CA GLU A 124 -4.39 2.24 22.21
C GLU A 124 -2.89 2.18 21.84
N VAL A 125 -2.56 1.65 20.66
CA VAL A 125 -1.18 1.63 20.15
C VAL A 125 -0.66 3.04 19.92
N GLU A 126 -1.46 3.94 19.33
CA GLU A 126 -1.10 5.34 19.14
C GLU A 126 -0.71 6.01 20.49
N LYS A 127 -1.56 5.86 21.49
CA LYS A 127 -1.29 6.41 22.83
C LYS A 127 -0.06 5.80 23.49
N ALA A 128 0.12 4.50 23.36
CA ALA A 128 1.26 3.79 23.95
C ALA A 128 2.60 4.17 23.29
N ALA A 129 2.56 4.55 22.01
CA ALA A 129 3.75 4.91 21.25
C ALA A 129 4.17 6.39 21.43
N ASP A 130 3.32 7.27 22.01
CA ASP A 130 3.54 8.73 22.04
C ASP A 130 4.85 9.11 22.75
N ASP A 131 5.08 8.59 23.94
CA ASP A 131 6.30 8.90 24.70
C ASP A 131 7.56 8.36 24.00
N PHE A 132 7.51 7.15 23.45
CA PHE A 132 8.60 6.58 22.66
C PHE A 132 8.88 7.43 21.41
N ALA A 133 7.85 7.81 20.67
CA ALA A 133 7.98 8.61 19.46
C ALA A 133 8.63 9.97 19.77
N LYS A 134 8.24 10.58 20.88
CA LYS A 134 8.79 11.84 21.37
C LYS A 134 10.28 11.74 21.74
N GLU A 135 10.62 10.72 22.51
CA GLU A 135 12.01 10.46 22.89
C GLU A 135 12.88 10.16 21.66
N TYR A 136 12.39 9.33 20.76
CA TYR A 136 13.05 8.99 19.51
C TYR A 136 13.28 10.25 18.64
N ALA A 137 12.26 11.07 18.46
CA ALA A 137 12.36 12.28 17.66
C ALA A 137 13.38 13.27 18.25
N LEU A 138 13.35 13.47 19.57
CA LEU A 138 14.32 14.36 20.25
C LEU A 138 15.77 13.84 20.15
N LYS A 139 15.95 12.55 20.13
CA LYS A 139 17.30 11.94 20.05
C LYS A 139 17.86 11.96 18.64
N HIS A 140 17.00 11.83 17.64
CA HIS A 140 17.42 11.55 16.26
C HIS A 140 17.06 12.64 15.25
N HIS A 141 16.57 13.81 15.69
CA HIS A 141 16.14 14.89 14.79
C HIS A 141 17.28 15.52 13.95
N ASP A 142 18.52 15.41 14.41
CA ASP A 142 19.71 15.92 13.71
C ASP A 142 20.41 14.85 12.85
N ASP A 143 19.94 13.61 12.88
CA ASP A 143 20.51 12.55 12.06
C ASP A 143 20.24 12.84 10.58
N LYS A 144 21.30 12.69 9.75
CA LYS A 144 21.25 13.11 8.34
C LYS A 144 20.64 12.07 7.41
N LEU A 145 20.52 10.84 7.86
CA LEU A 145 20.01 9.71 7.08
C LEU A 145 19.38 8.68 8.01
N HIS A 146 18.20 8.25 7.64
CA HIS A 146 17.46 7.23 8.37
C HIS A 146 17.22 6.01 7.48
N TYR A 147 17.49 4.83 8.01
CA TYR A 147 17.24 3.57 7.33
C TYR A 147 15.92 2.96 7.82
N PHE A 148 15.06 2.62 6.89
CA PHE A 148 13.79 1.97 7.14
C PHE A 148 13.84 0.53 6.61
N VAL A 149 13.89 -0.44 7.50
CA VAL A 149 14.04 -1.86 7.16
C VAL A 149 12.73 -2.59 7.44
N GLY A 150 12.13 -3.17 6.42
CA GLY A 150 10.87 -3.89 6.54
C GLY A 150 10.91 -5.28 5.90
N ALA A 151 10.11 -6.20 6.45
CA ALA A 151 9.98 -7.55 5.93
C ALA A 151 8.51 -7.98 5.81
N GLY A 152 8.22 -8.91 4.93
CA GLY A 152 6.87 -9.46 4.76
C GLY A 152 5.81 -8.37 4.57
N ASN A 153 4.71 -8.48 5.26
CA ASN A 153 3.60 -7.53 5.20
C ASN A 153 3.94 -6.12 5.72
N GLN A 154 5.01 -5.99 6.50
CA GLN A 154 5.47 -4.69 7.00
C GLN A 154 6.23 -3.89 5.93
N TRP A 155 6.71 -4.52 4.86
CA TRP A 155 7.47 -3.83 3.82
C TRP A 155 6.71 -2.65 3.21
N GLY A 156 5.43 -2.84 2.85
CA GLY A 156 4.61 -1.77 2.28
C GLY A 156 4.44 -0.58 3.21
N ALA A 157 4.20 -0.83 4.50
CA ALA A 157 4.09 0.22 5.52
C ALA A 157 5.42 0.94 5.73
N THR A 158 6.52 0.20 5.81
CA THR A 158 7.88 0.74 5.96
C THR A 158 8.24 1.67 4.81
N TYR A 159 8.03 1.23 3.57
CA TYR A 159 8.28 2.03 2.38
C TYR A 159 7.42 3.30 2.34
N SER A 160 6.12 3.15 2.57
CA SER A 160 5.18 4.28 2.56
C SER A 160 5.51 5.30 3.66
N TYR A 161 5.85 4.84 4.85
CA TYR A 161 6.21 5.72 5.96
C TYR A 161 7.48 6.53 5.66
N ALA A 162 8.52 5.87 5.14
CA ALA A 162 9.75 6.54 4.75
C ALA A 162 9.50 7.60 3.66
N MET A 163 8.84 7.21 2.56
CA MET A 163 8.65 8.06 1.40
C MET A 163 7.61 9.16 1.64
N CYS A 164 6.41 8.80 2.09
CA CYS A 164 5.31 9.76 2.14
C CYS A 164 5.37 10.68 3.37
N TYR A 165 5.86 10.18 4.50
CA TYR A 165 5.91 11.00 5.71
C TYR A 165 7.28 11.67 5.91
N TRP A 166 8.37 10.94 5.80
CA TRP A 166 9.68 11.51 6.08
C TRP A 166 10.24 12.32 4.92
N GLU A 167 10.23 11.77 3.72
CA GLU A 167 10.80 12.45 2.56
C GLU A 167 9.86 13.55 2.03
N GLU A 168 8.61 13.22 1.75
CA GLU A 168 7.66 14.13 1.11
C GLU A 168 7.20 15.25 2.05
N GLN A 169 6.83 14.93 3.29
CA GLN A 169 6.27 15.91 4.23
C GLN A 169 7.34 16.66 5.04
N HIS A 170 8.41 15.99 5.40
CA HIS A 170 9.44 16.55 6.28
C HIS A 170 10.80 16.79 5.63
N TRP A 171 10.97 16.38 4.37
CA TRP A 171 12.20 16.55 3.59
C TRP A 171 13.44 15.93 4.24
N ILE A 172 13.22 14.91 5.02
CA ILE A 172 14.28 14.14 5.70
C ILE A 172 14.74 13.03 4.76
N ARG A 173 16.04 12.88 4.63
CA ARG A 173 16.64 11.84 3.78
C ARG A 173 16.45 10.48 4.41
N THR A 174 15.86 9.56 3.64
CA THR A 174 15.70 8.19 4.06
C THR A 174 16.25 7.20 3.06
N LYS A 175 16.40 5.96 3.50
CA LYS A 175 16.59 4.81 2.64
C LYS A 175 15.72 3.68 3.14
N SER A 176 14.70 3.33 2.38
CA SER A 176 13.91 2.12 2.63
C SER A 176 14.50 0.91 1.90
N ILE A 177 14.54 -0.23 2.57
CA ILE A 177 15.09 -1.47 2.05
C ILE A 177 14.39 -2.67 2.66
N THR A 178 14.27 -3.75 1.91
CA THR A 178 13.77 -5.01 2.46
C THR A 178 14.82 -5.62 3.42
N ALA A 179 14.36 -6.32 4.46
CA ALA A 179 15.26 -6.93 5.43
C ALA A 179 16.24 -7.92 4.77
N GLY A 180 15.79 -8.65 3.75
CA GLY A 180 16.66 -9.57 3.00
C GLY A 180 17.83 -8.86 2.32
N GLU A 181 17.57 -7.74 1.66
CA GLU A 181 18.63 -6.95 1.02
C GLU A 181 19.49 -6.17 2.01
N PHE A 182 18.91 -5.72 3.13
CA PHE A 182 19.65 -5.06 4.20
C PHE A 182 20.78 -5.94 4.71
N PHE A 183 20.49 -7.19 5.07
CA PHE A 183 21.50 -8.15 5.54
C PHE A 183 22.45 -8.65 4.45
N HIS A 184 22.14 -8.40 3.18
CA HIS A 184 23.02 -8.79 2.08
C HIS A 184 24.16 -7.78 1.82
N GLY A 185 23.96 -6.49 2.06
CA GLY A 185 24.99 -5.50 1.76
C GLY A 185 24.87 -4.20 2.55
N MET A 186 23.66 -3.71 2.80
CA MET A 186 23.50 -2.39 3.43
C MET A 186 23.95 -2.38 4.90
N LEU A 187 23.92 -3.50 5.58
CA LEU A 187 24.43 -3.64 6.94
C LEU A 187 25.87 -3.13 7.10
N GLU A 188 26.68 -3.23 6.05
CA GLU A 188 28.10 -2.83 6.06
C GLU A 188 28.32 -1.29 6.12
N ILE A 189 27.27 -0.51 5.87
CA ILE A 189 27.35 0.97 5.86
C ILE A 189 26.54 1.62 7.00
N VAL A 190 26.04 0.83 7.92
CA VAL A 190 25.37 1.30 9.13
C VAL A 190 26.37 1.27 10.28
N ASP A 191 26.75 2.45 10.75
CA ASP A 191 27.68 2.64 11.88
C ASP A 191 26.95 2.48 13.25
#